data_9e2b24e04175c8c1a91ef628ffdf4abc
#
_entry.id   9e2b24e04175c8c1a91ef628ffdf4abc
#
_cell.length_a   1.000
_cell.length_b   1.000
_cell.length_c   1.000
_cell.angle_alpha   90.00
_cell.angle_beta   90.00
_cell.angle_gamma   90.00
#
_symmetry.space_group_name_H-M   'P 1'
#
loop_
_entity.id
_entity.type
_entity.pdbx_description
1 polymer ?
#
loop_
_entity_poly.entity_id
_entity_poly.type
_entity_poly.pdbx_seq_one_letter_code
_entity_poly.pdbx_strand_id
1 'polypeptide(L)'
;MDASPNHVARLTGKRVLVVEDEALVSMLIEDELRDAGAEVVGPAISVDDALRLVETAATAGGISAAVLDINLDGQHVAPVADQLAALNVPFLFATGYGANYDVGGHGAVPVVQKPFDLEQLVATVEALACASTRR
;
A
#
# COMPACT_ATOMS: atom_id res chain seq x y z
N MET A 1 8.93 -29.07 0.57
CA MET A 1 9.01 -28.38 0.69
C MET A 1 9.18 -27.57 0.19
N ASP A 2 8.85 -27.50 0.16
CA ASP A 2 9.02 -26.72 -0.16
C ASP A 2 8.84 -25.73 -0.28
N ALA A 3 8.24 -26.01 -0.10
CA ALA A 3 7.70 -24.66 -0.12
C ALA A 3 8.80 -23.67 0.07
N SER A 4 8.77 -22.60 -0.67
CA SER A 4 9.79 -21.58 -0.51
C SER A 4 9.57 -20.86 0.82
N PRO A 5 10.52 -20.90 1.73
CA PRO A 5 10.39 -20.16 2.98
C PRO A 5 10.29 -18.65 2.73
N ASN A 6 10.94 -18.16 1.67
CA ASN A 6 10.89 -16.75 1.34
C ASN A 6 9.49 -16.26 1.06
N HIS A 7 8.72 -17.11 0.42
CA HIS A 7 7.38 -16.76 0.03
C HIS A 7 6.52 -16.41 1.23
N VAL A 8 6.71 -17.13 2.32
CA VAL A 8 5.86 -16.97 3.50
C VAL A 8 6.33 -15.87 4.41
N ALA A 9 7.62 -15.61 4.44
CA ALA A 9 8.21 -14.81 5.48
C ALA A 9 8.45 -13.34 5.11
N ARG A 10 8.17 -12.96 3.89
CA ARG A 10 8.64 -11.68 3.36
C ARG A 10 8.09 -10.47 4.10
N LEU A 11 6.85 -10.54 4.53
CA LEU A 11 6.20 -9.41 5.18
C LEU A 11 5.71 -9.73 6.59
N THR A 12 6.26 -10.77 7.18
CA THR A 12 5.89 -11.16 8.54
C THR A 12 6.13 -9.99 9.50
N GLY A 13 5.13 -9.66 10.27
CA GLY A 13 5.23 -8.58 11.24
C GLY A 13 4.99 -7.20 10.66
N LYS A 14 4.76 -7.10 9.36
CA LYS A 14 4.51 -5.81 8.73
C LYS A 14 3.02 -5.55 8.60
N ARG A 15 2.64 -4.30 8.77
CA ARG A 15 1.25 -3.87 8.62
C ARG A 15 1.17 -2.98 7.40
N VAL A 16 0.34 -3.37 6.45
CA VAL A 16 0.27 -2.70 5.16
C VAL A 16 -1.13 -2.12 4.95
N LEU A 17 -1.18 -0.82 4.76
CA LEU A 17 -2.45 -0.14 4.46
C LEU A 17 -2.77 -0.30 2.98
N VAL A 18 -4.00 -0.65 2.68
CA VAL A 18 -4.48 -0.75 1.29
C VAL A 18 -5.59 0.27 1.09
N VAL A 19 -5.40 1.15 0.12
CA VAL A 19 -6.39 2.19 -0.22
C VAL A 19 -6.80 1.95 -1.67
N GLU A 20 -8.00 1.44 -1.86
CA GLU A 20 -8.46 1.01 -3.17
C GLU A 20 -9.98 0.91 -3.15
N ASP A 21 -10.67 1.58 -4.06
CA ASP A 21 -12.13 1.57 -4.06
C ASP A 21 -12.75 0.44 -4.89
N GLU A 22 -11.96 -0.25 -5.70
CA GLU A 22 -12.47 -1.39 -6.47
C GLU A 22 -12.30 -2.67 -5.66
N ALA A 23 -13.42 -3.26 -5.27
CA ALA A 23 -13.41 -4.39 -4.35
C ALA A 23 -12.59 -5.57 -4.84
N LEU A 24 -12.70 -5.90 -6.12
CA LEU A 24 -11.96 -7.05 -6.65
C LEU A 24 -10.46 -6.80 -6.65
N VAL A 25 -10.06 -5.59 -6.99
CA VAL A 25 -8.63 -5.25 -7.00
C VAL A 25 -8.10 -5.29 -5.58
N SER A 26 -8.84 -4.70 -4.65
CA SER A 26 -8.47 -4.69 -3.25
C SER A 26 -8.30 -6.10 -2.71
N MET A 27 -9.22 -6.99 -3.03
CA MET A 27 -9.16 -8.38 -2.56
C MET A 27 -7.92 -9.10 -3.07
N LEU A 28 -7.58 -8.88 -4.33
CA LEU A 28 -6.39 -9.52 -4.90
C LEU A 28 -5.13 -9.05 -4.21
N ILE A 29 -5.05 -7.74 -3.95
CA ILE A 29 -3.91 -7.17 -3.26
C ILE A 29 -3.82 -7.72 -1.84
N GLU A 30 -4.94 -7.73 -1.13
CA GLU A 30 -4.97 -8.19 0.24
C GLU A 30 -4.54 -9.64 0.36
N ASP A 31 -5.06 -10.49 -0.53
CA ASP A 31 -4.72 -11.91 -0.49
C ASP A 31 -3.23 -12.12 -0.69
N GLU A 32 -2.66 -11.38 -1.62
CA GLU A 32 -1.24 -11.53 -1.91
C GLU A 32 -0.39 -11.03 -0.75
N LEU A 33 -0.80 -9.94 -0.12
CA LEU A 33 -0.07 -9.42 1.04
C LEU A 33 -0.15 -10.39 2.22
N ARG A 34 -1.33 -10.95 2.46
CA ARG A 34 -1.49 -11.92 3.55
C ARG A 34 -0.70 -13.18 3.30
N ASP A 35 -0.65 -13.63 2.05
CA ASP A 35 0.18 -14.78 1.69
C ASP A 35 1.65 -14.53 2.00
N ALA A 36 2.08 -13.29 1.90
CA ALA A 36 3.46 -12.93 2.21
C ALA A 36 3.68 -12.68 3.70
N GLY A 37 2.65 -12.84 4.51
CA GLY A 37 2.76 -12.72 5.96
C GLY A 37 2.32 -11.40 6.55
N ALA A 38 1.85 -10.47 5.73
CA ALA A 38 1.48 -9.15 6.21
C ALA A 38 0.15 -9.15 6.92
N GLU A 39 0.01 -8.22 7.84
CA GLU A 39 -1.30 -7.84 8.36
C GLU A 39 -1.81 -6.69 7.50
N VAL A 40 -3.03 -6.80 6.99
CA VAL A 40 -3.61 -5.78 6.12
C VAL A 40 -4.44 -4.83 6.96
N VAL A 41 -4.19 -3.54 6.78
CA VAL A 41 -4.99 -2.47 7.39
C VAL A 41 -5.92 -1.94 6.30
N GLY A 42 -7.21 -1.98 6.54
CA GLY A 42 -8.18 -1.59 5.54
C GLY A 42 -8.87 -2.78 4.93
N PRO A 43 -9.40 -2.69 3.72
CA PRO A 43 -9.13 -1.62 2.76
C PRO A 43 -9.89 -0.35 3.06
N ALA A 44 -9.30 0.78 2.71
CA ALA A 44 -9.99 2.05 2.71
C ALA A 44 -10.53 2.29 1.31
N ILE A 45 -11.77 2.74 1.20
CA ILE A 45 -12.40 2.91 -0.11
C ILE A 45 -12.57 4.36 -0.50
N SER A 46 -12.21 5.28 0.37
CA SER A 46 -12.30 6.71 0.10
C SER A 46 -11.18 7.44 0.80
N VAL A 47 -10.98 8.69 0.43
CA VAL A 47 -9.95 9.52 1.09
C VAL A 47 -10.26 9.67 2.57
N ASP A 48 -11.51 9.98 2.92
CA ASP A 48 -11.89 10.14 4.33
C ASP A 48 -11.66 8.86 5.13
N ASP A 49 -12.04 7.74 4.54
CA ASP A 49 -11.88 6.44 5.17
C ASP A 49 -10.39 6.17 5.43
N ALA A 50 -9.58 6.45 4.43
CA ALA A 50 -8.14 6.23 4.55
C ALA A 50 -7.52 7.11 5.61
N LEU A 51 -7.91 8.38 5.67
CA LEU A 51 -7.37 9.28 6.68
C LEU A 51 -7.71 8.82 8.09
N ARG A 52 -8.94 8.32 8.28
CA ARG A 52 -9.33 7.79 9.58
C ARG A 52 -8.54 6.53 9.94
N LEU A 53 -8.32 5.66 8.97
CA LEU A 53 -7.53 4.45 9.23
C LEU A 53 -6.09 4.77 9.57
N VAL A 54 -5.50 5.74 8.88
CA VAL A 54 -4.14 6.15 9.19
C VAL A 54 -4.05 6.67 10.62
N GLU A 55 -5.00 7.49 11.01
CA GLU A 55 -5.03 8.05 12.35
C GLU A 55 -5.15 6.95 13.41
N THR A 56 -6.07 6.03 13.20
CA THR A 56 -6.29 4.93 14.12
C THR A 56 -5.07 4.02 14.20
N ALA A 57 -4.51 3.68 13.06
CA ALA A 57 -3.37 2.77 13.01
C ALA A 57 -2.14 3.38 13.64
N ALA A 58 -1.99 4.70 13.57
CA ALA A 58 -0.84 5.36 14.15
C ALA A 58 -0.74 5.11 15.65
N THR A 59 -1.87 4.89 16.32
CA THR A 59 -1.88 4.62 17.75
C THR A 59 -2.04 3.13 18.07
N ALA A 60 -2.13 2.29 17.06
CA ALA A 60 -2.41 0.87 17.26
C ALA A 60 -1.41 -0.01 16.51
N GLY A 61 -0.13 0.31 16.62
CA GLY A 61 0.91 -0.51 16.02
C GLY A 61 1.55 0.09 14.79
N GLY A 62 1.00 1.18 14.28
CA GLY A 62 1.58 1.87 13.13
C GLY A 62 1.29 1.20 11.80
N ILE A 63 1.90 1.73 10.76
CA ILE A 63 1.79 1.21 9.39
C ILE A 63 3.20 1.10 8.84
N SER A 64 3.52 -0.06 8.27
CA SER A 64 4.86 -0.30 7.73
C SER A 64 5.02 0.21 6.31
N ALA A 65 3.94 0.14 5.54
CA ALA A 65 3.93 0.62 4.15
C ALA A 65 2.49 0.72 3.69
N ALA A 66 2.25 1.40 2.57
CA ALA A 66 0.90 1.56 2.06
C ALA A 66 0.86 1.42 0.54
N VAL A 67 -0.26 0.92 0.06
CA VAL A 67 -0.57 0.83 -1.38
C VAL A 67 -1.75 1.76 -1.62
N LEU A 68 -1.54 2.78 -2.45
CA LEU A 68 -2.53 3.83 -2.66
C LEU A 68 -2.97 3.88 -4.13
N ASP A 69 -4.25 3.65 -4.38
CA ASP A 69 -4.82 3.98 -5.68
C ASP A 69 -4.83 5.50 -5.81
N ILE A 70 -4.32 6.02 -6.90
CA ILE A 70 -4.21 7.47 -7.09
C ILE A 70 -5.58 8.13 -7.14
N ASN A 71 -6.54 7.46 -7.76
CA ASN A 71 -7.86 8.03 -7.96
C ASN A 71 -8.90 7.17 -7.25
N LEU A 72 -9.54 7.72 -6.23
CA LEU A 72 -10.54 7.04 -5.44
C LEU A 72 -11.90 7.61 -5.79
N ASP A 73 -12.56 7.02 -6.78
CA ASP A 73 -13.89 7.42 -7.18
C ASP A 73 -13.97 8.93 -7.42
N GLY A 74 -13.04 9.44 -8.20
CA GLY A 74 -13.00 10.84 -8.58
C GLY A 74 -12.21 11.73 -7.65
N GLN A 75 -11.78 11.23 -6.50
CA GLN A 75 -10.97 12.02 -5.57
C GLN A 75 -9.52 11.59 -5.65
N HIS A 76 -8.64 12.57 -5.73
CA HIS A 76 -7.20 12.28 -5.74
C HIS A 76 -6.75 11.87 -4.34
N VAL A 77 -5.84 10.93 -4.28
CA VAL A 77 -5.36 10.36 -3.02
C VAL A 77 -4.32 11.23 -2.31
N ALA A 78 -3.97 12.36 -2.88
CA ALA A 78 -2.91 13.22 -2.35
C ALA A 78 -3.00 13.52 -0.86
N PRO A 79 -4.18 13.82 -0.29
CA PRO A 79 -4.22 14.07 1.16
C PRO A 79 -3.74 12.89 1.99
N VAL A 80 -4.03 11.67 1.54
CA VAL A 80 -3.56 10.47 2.24
C VAL A 80 -2.05 10.33 2.12
N ALA A 81 -1.54 10.54 0.91
CA ALA A 81 -0.10 10.47 0.67
C ALA A 81 0.64 11.49 1.51
N ASP A 82 0.10 12.71 1.59
CA ASP A 82 0.72 13.76 2.38
C ASP A 82 0.79 13.38 3.86
N GLN A 83 -0.28 12.80 4.38
CA GLN A 83 -0.30 12.39 5.78
C GLN A 83 0.67 11.25 6.06
N LEU A 84 0.73 10.27 5.16
CA LEU A 84 1.68 9.18 5.31
C LEU A 84 3.12 9.69 5.27
N ALA A 85 3.40 10.62 4.37
CA ALA A 85 4.74 11.21 4.28
C ALA A 85 5.09 11.93 5.58
N ALA A 86 4.14 12.66 6.15
CA ALA A 86 4.37 13.35 7.41
C ALA A 86 4.67 12.40 8.56
N LEU A 87 4.16 11.17 8.48
CA LEU A 87 4.39 10.15 9.50
C LEU A 87 5.58 9.27 9.17
N ASN A 88 6.28 9.56 8.08
CA ASN A 88 7.42 8.76 7.61
C ASN A 88 7.02 7.34 7.26
N VAL A 89 5.81 7.15 6.77
CA VAL A 89 5.36 5.84 6.30
C VAL A 89 5.57 5.78 4.79
N PRO A 90 6.36 4.84 4.30
CA PRO A 90 6.58 4.73 2.86
C PRO A 90 5.36 4.16 2.17
N PHE A 91 5.18 4.54 0.91
CA PHE A 91 4.02 4.07 0.15
C PHE A 91 4.34 4.00 -1.34
N LEU A 92 3.50 3.29 -2.07
CA LEU A 92 3.56 3.29 -3.51
C LEU A 92 2.20 3.71 -4.05
N PHE A 93 2.20 4.20 -5.27
CA PHE A 93 0.95 4.51 -5.97
C PHE A 93 0.60 3.38 -6.93
N ALA A 94 -0.69 3.09 -7.02
CA ALA A 94 -1.24 2.22 -8.04
C ALA A 94 -2.10 3.07 -8.96
N THR A 95 -1.98 2.88 -10.27
CA THR A 95 -2.72 3.68 -11.22
C THR A 95 -3.25 2.85 -12.36
N GLY A 96 -4.41 3.21 -12.89
CA GLY A 96 -4.91 2.60 -14.11
C GLY A 96 -4.02 2.94 -15.29
N TYR A 97 -4.14 2.18 -16.36
CA TYR A 97 -3.32 2.51 -17.50
C TYR A 97 -3.88 3.75 -18.17
N GLY A 98 -3.09 4.31 -19.07
CA GLY A 98 -3.41 5.61 -19.62
C GLY A 98 -2.48 6.65 -19.12
N ALA A 99 -1.70 6.32 -18.18
CA ALA A 99 -0.45 6.96 -17.83
C ALA A 99 -0.49 8.43 -17.43
N ASN A 100 -1.57 9.12 -17.57
CA ASN A 100 -1.62 10.50 -17.12
C ASN A 100 -2.08 10.52 -15.68
N TYR A 101 -1.14 10.69 -14.78
CA TYR A 101 -1.46 10.76 -13.37
C TYR A 101 -0.65 11.85 -12.71
N ASP A 102 -1.19 12.36 -11.64
CA ASP A 102 -0.57 13.41 -10.86
C ASP A 102 -0.19 12.79 -9.53
N VAL A 103 1.07 12.84 -9.17
CA VAL A 103 1.54 12.26 -7.93
C VAL A 103 1.60 13.27 -6.79
N GLY A 104 1.09 14.48 -6.99
CA GLY A 104 0.92 15.43 -5.91
C GLY A 104 2.21 15.83 -5.21
N GLY A 105 3.31 15.90 -5.93
CA GLY A 105 4.58 16.26 -5.33
C GLY A 105 5.38 15.08 -4.83
N HIS A 106 4.90 13.85 -5.01
CA HIS A 106 5.58 12.65 -4.53
C HIS A 106 6.23 11.91 -5.68
N GLY A 107 7.01 12.62 -6.50
CA GLY A 107 7.56 12.06 -7.72
C GLY A 107 8.57 10.94 -7.53
N ALA A 108 9.16 10.84 -6.34
CA ALA A 108 10.14 9.79 -6.06
C ALA A 108 9.52 8.48 -5.59
N VAL A 109 8.22 8.46 -5.40
CA VAL A 109 7.50 7.30 -4.89
C VAL A 109 7.29 6.31 -6.02
N PRO A 110 7.44 4.99 -5.76
CA PRO A 110 7.19 4.01 -6.81
C PRO A 110 5.75 4.06 -7.30
N VAL A 111 5.56 3.81 -8.59
CA VAL A 111 4.24 3.75 -9.20
C VAL A 111 4.10 2.40 -9.89
N VAL A 112 3.05 1.68 -9.57
CA VAL A 112 2.74 0.39 -10.19
C VAL A 112 1.49 0.55 -11.01
N GLN A 113 1.53 0.10 -12.25
CA GLN A 113 0.44 0.29 -13.19
C GLN A 113 -0.47 -0.94 -13.22
N LYS A 114 -1.77 -0.70 -13.22
CA LYS A 114 -2.75 -1.80 -13.35
C LYS A 114 -2.84 -2.23 -14.80
N PRO A 115 -3.10 -3.50 -15.08
CA PRO A 115 -3.20 -4.59 -14.11
C PRO A 115 -1.83 -4.95 -13.56
N PHE A 116 -1.78 -5.25 -12.26
CA PHE A 116 -0.52 -5.52 -11.59
C PHE A 116 0.02 -6.89 -11.84
N ASP A 117 1.34 -6.99 -11.83
CA ASP A 117 1.99 -8.23 -11.45
C ASP A 117 2.00 -8.24 -9.92
N LEU A 118 1.21 -9.12 -9.33
CA LEU A 118 1.06 -9.13 -7.86
C LEU A 118 2.36 -9.47 -7.15
N GLU A 119 3.18 -10.30 -7.76
CA GLU A 119 4.49 -10.61 -7.19
C GLU A 119 5.38 -9.37 -7.15
N GLN A 120 5.34 -8.57 -8.19
CA GLN A 120 6.10 -7.34 -8.24
C GLN A 120 5.56 -6.34 -7.21
N LEU A 121 4.26 -6.30 -7.04
CA LEU A 121 3.65 -5.43 -6.04
C LEU A 121 4.16 -5.79 -4.64
N VAL A 122 4.15 -7.07 -4.30
CA VAL A 122 4.62 -7.53 -3.00
C VAL A 122 6.09 -7.22 -2.83
N ALA A 123 6.90 -7.42 -3.87
CA ALA A 123 8.32 -7.10 -3.79
C ALA A 123 8.56 -5.62 -3.52
N THR A 124 7.77 -4.76 -4.14
CA THR A 124 7.88 -3.32 -3.91
C THR A 124 7.47 -2.97 -2.49
N VAL A 125 6.38 -3.55 -2.01
CA VAL A 125 5.94 -3.33 -0.62
C VAL A 125 7.01 -3.80 0.35
N GLU A 126 7.60 -4.95 0.08
CA GLU A 126 8.66 -5.48 0.93
C GLU A 126 9.84 -4.53 1.00
N ALA A 127 10.26 -4.00 -0.13
CA ALA A 127 11.38 -3.06 -0.16
C ALA A 127 11.06 -1.81 0.66
N LEU A 128 9.84 -1.31 0.53
CA LEU A 128 9.43 -0.12 1.29
C LEU A 128 9.37 -0.42 2.79
N ALA A 129 8.75 -1.52 3.16
CA ALA A 129 8.58 -1.85 4.58
C ALA A 129 9.91 -2.15 5.25
N CYS A 130 10.81 -2.81 4.55
CA CYS A 130 12.13 -3.09 5.11
C CYS A 130 12.97 -1.84 5.26
N ALA A 131 12.90 -0.93 4.30
CA ALA A 131 13.62 0.32 4.41
C ALA A 131 13.12 1.12 5.60
N SER A 132 11.81 1.15 5.80
CA SER A 132 11.20 1.83 6.95
C SER A 132 11.68 1.23 8.26
N THR A 133 11.81 -0.07 8.31
CA THR A 133 12.19 -0.77 9.54
C THR A 133 13.65 -0.53 9.90
N ARG A 134 14.46 -0.19 8.96
CA ARG A 134 15.89 -0.03 9.19
C ARG A 134 16.26 1.22 9.96
N ARG A 135 15.30 2.04 10.22
CA ARG A 135 15.54 3.26 10.99
C ARG A 135 15.69 2.99 12.46
#